data_a34b510a8d2fcdd35dab1637f02da9a0
#
_entry.id   a34b510a8d2fcdd35dab1637f02da9a0
#
_cell.length_a   1.000
_cell.length_b   1.000
_cell.length_c   1.000
_cell.angle_alpha   90.00
_cell.angle_beta   90.00
_cell.angle_gamma   90.00
#
_symmetry.space_group_name_H-M   'P 1'
#
loop_
_entity.id
_entity.type
_entity.pdbx_description
1 polymer ?
#
loop_
_entity_poly.entity_id
_entity_poly.type
_entity_poly.pdbx_seq_one_letter_code
_entity_poly.pdbx_strand_id
1 'polypeptide(L)'
;MSNNWLERTTLLLGEDKLQLLQRANVLVVGLGGVGAYAAEMIARAGVGRMTIADADVVSESNINRQLIALHSTIGREKSELMAERLRDINPDIELTVVNRFIKDDETDALLDSDKFD
;
A
#
# COMPACT_ATOMS: atom_id res chain seq x y z
N MET A 1 12.85 -12.87 -10.36
CA MET A 1 11.54 -13.36 -9.92
C MET A 1 10.56 -13.41 -11.07
N SER A 2 9.70 -14.39 -11.07
CA SER A 2 8.67 -14.54 -12.11
C SER A 2 7.60 -13.44 -12.00
N ASN A 3 7.22 -12.88 -13.13
CA ASN A 3 6.12 -11.90 -13.23
C ASN A 3 4.82 -12.55 -13.74
N ASN A 4 4.67 -13.87 -13.58
CA ASN A 4 3.49 -14.59 -14.08
C ASN A 4 2.18 -14.06 -13.49
N TRP A 5 2.21 -13.54 -12.27
CA TRP A 5 1.04 -12.94 -11.65
C TRP A 5 0.59 -11.63 -12.31
N LEU A 6 1.46 -11.02 -13.13
CA LEU A 6 1.17 -9.81 -13.91
C LEU A 6 0.82 -10.11 -15.37
N GLU A 7 0.72 -11.38 -15.75
CA GLU A 7 0.48 -11.79 -17.14
C GLU A 7 -0.77 -11.12 -17.73
N ARG A 8 -1.87 -11.14 -17.02
CA ARG A 8 -3.13 -10.53 -17.49
C ARG A 8 -3.03 -9.01 -17.59
N THR A 9 -2.34 -8.40 -16.65
CA THR A 9 -2.06 -6.95 -16.68
C THR A 9 -1.23 -6.61 -17.91
N THR A 10 -0.21 -7.41 -18.22
CA THR A 10 0.63 -7.25 -19.40
C THR A 10 -0.18 -7.38 -20.68
N LEU A 11 -1.09 -8.35 -20.74
CA LEU A 11 -1.96 -8.55 -21.91
C LEU A 11 -2.85 -7.33 -22.16
N LEU A 12 -3.33 -6.71 -21.10
CA LEU A 12 -4.21 -5.54 -21.20
C LEU A 12 -3.46 -4.27 -21.54
N LEU A 13 -2.35 -4.00 -20.85
CA LEU A 13 -1.63 -2.72 -20.92
C LEU A 13 -0.45 -2.72 -21.90
N GLY A 14 0.17 -3.87 -22.11
CA GLY A 14 1.44 -4.00 -22.84
C GLY A 14 2.64 -3.84 -21.90
N GLU A 15 3.77 -4.33 -22.36
CA GLU A 15 5.02 -4.39 -21.58
C GLU A 15 5.52 -2.99 -21.20
N ASP A 16 5.42 -2.03 -22.12
CA ASP A 16 5.92 -0.67 -21.89
C ASP A 16 5.16 0.02 -20.73
N LYS A 17 3.84 -0.14 -20.69
CA LYS A 17 3.02 0.45 -19.63
C LYS A 17 3.23 -0.28 -18.31
N LEU A 18 3.43 -1.59 -18.33
CA LEU A 18 3.76 -2.34 -17.13
C LEU A 18 5.08 -1.83 -16.52
N GLN A 19 6.09 -1.58 -17.35
CA GLN A 19 7.36 -1.01 -16.86
C GLN A 19 7.19 0.35 -16.23
N LEU A 20 6.28 1.19 -16.75
CA LEU A 20 5.97 2.48 -16.13
C LEU A 20 5.37 2.30 -14.74
N LEU A 21 4.47 1.33 -14.57
CA LEU A 21 3.92 0.99 -13.24
C LEU A 21 5.00 0.50 -12.29
N GLN A 22 5.89 -0.33 -12.75
CA GLN A 22 6.99 -0.87 -11.93
C GLN A 22 7.98 0.21 -11.49
N ARG A 23 8.04 1.34 -12.19
CA ARG A 23 8.85 2.49 -11.83
C ARG A 23 8.08 3.56 -11.05
N ALA A 24 6.77 3.43 -10.95
CA ALA A 24 5.94 4.39 -10.22
C ALA A 24 6.18 4.29 -8.71
N ASN A 25 6.03 5.41 -8.02
CA ASN A 25 6.19 5.54 -6.59
C ASN A 25 4.95 6.21 -6.00
N VAL A 26 4.20 5.51 -5.16
CA VAL A 26 2.91 5.95 -4.66
C VAL A 26 2.93 6.11 -3.14
N LEU A 27 2.36 7.20 -2.66
CA LEU A 27 2.15 7.44 -1.23
C LEU A 27 0.67 7.23 -0.89
N VAL A 28 0.42 6.42 0.12
CA VAL A 28 -0.93 6.22 0.66
C VAL A 28 -0.93 6.61 2.13
N VAL A 29 -1.68 7.63 2.49
CA VAL A 29 -1.82 8.10 3.87
C VAL A 29 -3.19 7.68 4.39
N GLY A 30 -3.20 6.93 5.48
CA GLY A 30 -4.40 6.36 6.07
C GLY A 30 -4.75 5.00 5.47
N LEU A 31 -4.91 4.00 6.34
CA LEU A 31 -5.20 2.60 5.96
C LEU A 31 -6.55 2.15 6.52
N GLY A 32 -7.51 3.08 6.55
CA GLY A 32 -8.88 2.78 6.95
C GLY A 32 -9.72 2.23 5.80
N GLY A 33 -10.97 2.70 5.70
CA GLY A 33 -11.96 2.15 4.76
C GLY A 33 -11.56 2.23 3.29
N VAL A 34 -10.93 3.33 2.86
CA VAL A 34 -10.55 3.53 1.46
C VAL A 34 -9.08 3.24 1.21
N GLY A 35 -8.20 3.72 2.09
CA GLY A 35 -6.75 3.66 1.87
C GLY A 35 -6.19 2.26 1.73
N ALA A 36 -6.65 1.32 2.55
CA ALA A 36 -6.17 -0.06 2.48
C ALA A 36 -6.56 -0.74 1.16
N TYR A 37 -7.80 -0.55 0.72
CA TYR A 37 -8.24 -1.07 -0.58
C TYR A 37 -7.47 -0.43 -1.74
N ALA A 38 -7.24 0.88 -1.68
CA ALA A 38 -6.45 1.58 -2.69
C ALA A 38 -5.03 1.04 -2.75
N ALA A 39 -4.35 0.91 -1.61
CA ALA A 39 -2.99 0.38 -1.55
C ALA A 39 -2.93 -1.03 -2.14
N GLU A 40 -3.90 -1.88 -1.81
CA GLU A 40 -3.94 -3.25 -2.33
C GLU A 40 -4.10 -3.27 -3.84
N MET A 41 -5.05 -2.51 -4.39
CA MET A 41 -5.29 -2.49 -5.84
C MET A 41 -4.07 -1.94 -6.58
N ILE A 42 -3.43 -0.92 -6.05
CA ILE A 42 -2.21 -0.34 -6.64
C ILE A 42 -1.07 -1.35 -6.63
N ALA A 43 -0.87 -2.07 -5.53
CA ALA A 43 0.15 -3.12 -5.43
C ALA A 43 -0.12 -4.27 -6.40
N ARG A 44 -1.40 -4.67 -6.54
CA ARG A 44 -1.80 -5.72 -7.49
C ARG A 44 -1.58 -5.32 -8.95
N ALA A 45 -1.62 -4.01 -9.24
CA ALA A 45 -1.33 -3.51 -10.58
C ALA A 45 0.16 -3.59 -10.95
N GLY A 46 1.03 -3.82 -9.99
CA GLY A 46 2.47 -3.99 -10.25
C GLY A 46 3.31 -2.75 -9.95
N VAL A 47 2.78 -1.78 -9.21
CA VAL A 47 3.55 -0.59 -8.80
C VAL A 47 4.78 -1.03 -8.00
N GLY A 48 5.96 -0.49 -8.35
CA GLY A 48 7.22 -0.95 -7.80
C GLY A 48 7.62 -0.35 -6.48
N ARG A 49 7.12 0.84 -6.14
CA ARG A 49 7.47 1.53 -4.89
C ARG A 49 6.23 2.13 -4.25
N MET A 50 6.15 2.01 -2.93
CA MET A 50 5.03 2.57 -2.17
C MET A 50 5.48 2.97 -0.78
N THR A 51 4.96 4.08 -0.29
CA THR A 51 5.03 4.46 1.12
C THR A 51 3.62 4.43 1.68
N ILE A 52 3.44 3.74 2.79
CA ILE A 52 2.18 3.72 3.53
C ILE A 52 2.36 4.36 4.88
N ALA A 53 1.38 5.13 5.33
CA ALA A 53 1.44 5.85 6.60
C ALA A 53 0.13 5.70 7.36
N ASP A 54 0.20 5.19 8.60
CA ASP A 54 -0.94 5.07 9.52
C ASP A 54 -0.41 4.79 10.92
N ALA A 55 -0.99 5.42 11.94
CA ALA A 55 -0.58 5.26 13.32
C ALA A 55 -1.54 4.38 14.13
N ASP A 56 -2.68 4.02 13.56
CA ASP A 56 -3.74 3.34 14.32
C ASP A 56 -3.50 1.84 14.45
N VAL A 57 -4.11 1.28 15.46
CA VAL A 57 -4.28 -0.18 15.58
C VAL A 57 -5.69 -0.55 15.14
N VAL A 58 -5.88 -1.81 14.76
CA VAL A 58 -7.19 -2.32 14.39
C VAL A 58 -8.08 -2.40 15.61
N SER A 59 -9.30 -1.89 15.50
CA SER A 59 -10.35 -2.06 16.49
C SER A 59 -11.51 -2.88 15.93
N GLU A 60 -12.28 -3.48 16.82
CA GLU A 60 -13.39 -4.36 16.43
C GLU A 60 -14.40 -3.66 15.53
N SER A 61 -14.68 -2.38 15.79
CA SER A 61 -15.63 -1.60 15.00
C SER A 61 -15.17 -1.36 13.54
N ASN A 62 -13.91 -1.61 13.24
CA ASN A 62 -13.38 -1.47 11.89
C ASN A 62 -13.78 -2.62 10.96
N ILE A 63 -14.16 -3.76 11.54
CA ILE A 63 -14.37 -5.02 10.80
C ILE A 63 -15.43 -4.89 9.71
N ASN A 64 -16.44 -4.07 9.93
CA ASN A 64 -17.54 -3.96 8.97
C ASN A 64 -17.14 -3.36 7.60
N ARG A 65 -15.99 -2.70 7.50
CA ARG A 65 -15.62 -1.97 6.27
C ARG A 65 -14.13 -1.90 5.93
N GLN A 66 -13.23 -2.28 6.85
CA GLN A 66 -11.80 -2.13 6.63
C GLN A 66 -11.15 -3.46 6.27
N LEU A 67 -10.41 -3.46 5.17
CA LEU A 67 -9.82 -4.66 4.57
C LEU A 67 -8.99 -5.49 5.55
N ILE A 68 -8.15 -4.81 6.35
CA ILE A 68 -7.21 -5.47 7.25
C ILE A 68 -7.80 -5.75 8.64
N ALA A 69 -9.05 -5.36 8.87
CA ALA A 69 -9.71 -5.52 10.16
C ALA A 69 -10.45 -6.86 10.20
N LEU A 70 -9.88 -7.80 10.94
CA LEU A 70 -10.41 -9.14 11.18
C LEU A 70 -10.40 -9.39 12.68
N HIS A 71 -11.17 -10.36 13.14
CA HIS A 71 -11.14 -10.72 14.57
C HIS A 71 -9.71 -11.10 15.00
N SER A 72 -8.97 -11.77 14.13
CA SER A 72 -7.57 -12.17 14.40
C SER A 72 -6.57 -11.03 14.40
N THR A 73 -6.94 -9.86 13.87
CA THR A 73 -6.01 -8.72 13.75
C THR A 73 -6.30 -7.57 14.71
N ILE A 74 -7.36 -7.68 15.52
CA ILE A 74 -7.69 -6.66 16.51
C ILE A 74 -6.48 -6.38 17.41
N GLY A 75 -6.12 -5.09 17.59
CA GLY A 75 -4.99 -4.65 18.41
C GLY A 75 -3.67 -4.60 17.68
N ARG A 76 -3.57 -5.11 16.47
CA ARG A 76 -2.34 -5.02 15.67
C ARG A 76 -2.28 -3.69 14.91
N GLU A 77 -1.07 -3.22 14.65
CA GLU A 77 -0.84 -1.99 13.90
C GLU A 77 -1.30 -2.14 12.44
N LYS A 78 -2.11 -1.19 11.97
CA LYS A 78 -2.63 -1.22 10.60
C LYS A 78 -1.51 -1.15 9.57
N SER A 79 -0.49 -0.33 9.81
CA SER A 79 0.65 -0.20 8.89
C SER A 79 1.42 -1.50 8.74
N GLU A 80 1.62 -2.23 9.84
CA GLU A 80 2.31 -3.53 9.82
C GLU A 80 1.51 -4.58 9.06
N LEU A 81 0.21 -4.66 9.35
CA LEU A 81 -0.69 -5.62 8.68
C LEU A 81 -0.75 -5.36 7.17
N MET A 82 -0.86 -4.09 6.79
CA MET A 82 -0.89 -3.74 5.39
C MET A 82 0.44 -4.07 4.70
N ALA A 83 1.56 -3.82 5.38
CA ALA A 83 2.88 -4.14 4.85
C ALA A 83 3.03 -5.64 4.58
N GLU A 84 2.62 -6.49 5.51
CA GLU A 84 2.65 -7.93 5.34
C GLU A 84 1.83 -8.36 4.11
N ARG A 85 0.63 -7.80 3.99
CA ARG A 85 -0.27 -8.13 2.90
C ARG A 85 0.26 -7.66 1.55
N LEU A 86 0.78 -6.43 1.47
CA LEU A 86 1.31 -5.87 0.23
C LEU A 86 2.54 -6.65 -0.27
N ARG A 87 3.42 -7.06 0.64
CA ARG A 87 4.60 -7.86 0.28
C ARG A 87 4.23 -9.27 -0.18
N ASP A 88 3.16 -9.81 0.33
CA ASP A 88 2.66 -11.12 -0.10
C ASP A 88 2.01 -11.05 -1.49
N ILE A 89 1.37 -9.93 -1.80
CA ILE A 89 0.77 -9.69 -3.11
C ILE A 89 1.85 -9.38 -4.17
N ASN A 90 2.78 -8.50 -3.82
CA ASN A 90 3.80 -7.99 -4.74
C ASN A 90 5.17 -8.12 -4.08
N PRO A 91 5.82 -9.29 -4.23
CA PRO A 91 7.07 -9.57 -3.49
C PRO A 91 8.24 -8.65 -3.84
N ASP A 92 8.21 -8.02 -5.01
CA ASP A 92 9.28 -7.12 -5.45
C ASP A 92 9.06 -5.66 -5.05
N ILE A 93 7.94 -5.35 -4.39
CA ILE A 93 7.62 -3.97 -4.01
C ILE A 93 8.65 -3.40 -3.02
N GLU A 94 9.14 -2.19 -3.31
CA GLU A 94 9.94 -1.44 -2.35
C GLU A 94 8.98 -0.64 -1.46
N LEU A 95 8.79 -1.11 -0.24
CA LEU A 95 7.78 -0.59 0.66
C LEU A 95 8.42 0.14 1.84
N THR A 96 8.02 1.40 2.04
CA THR A 96 8.36 2.20 3.21
C THR A 96 7.13 2.30 4.10
N VAL A 97 7.30 1.97 5.37
CA VAL A 97 6.21 1.96 6.36
C VAL A 97 6.42 3.09 7.35
N VAL A 98 5.45 3.99 7.45
CA VAL A 98 5.45 5.10 8.40
C VAL A 98 4.35 4.85 9.42
N ASN A 99 4.75 4.34 10.59
CA ASN A 99 3.82 3.99 11.67
C ASN A 99 3.71 5.15 12.65
N ARG A 100 3.18 6.27 12.17
CA ARG A 100 2.92 7.45 12.99
C ARG A 100 1.83 8.30 12.38
N PHE A 101 1.21 9.11 13.21
CA PHE A 101 0.21 10.07 12.77
C PHE A 101 0.90 11.22 12.02
N ILE A 102 0.39 11.54 10.84
CA ILE A 102 0.90 12.64 10.02
C ILE A 102 0.07 13.88 10.34
N LYS A 103 0.70 14.84 11.02
CA LYS A 103 0.06 16.12 11.33
C LYS A 103 0.11 17.05 10.12
N ASP A 104 -0.76 18.05 10.10
CA ASP A 104 -0.84 19.00 9.00
C ASP A 104 0.50 19.67 8.70
N ASP A 105 1.26 20.03 9.75
CA ASP A 105 2.58 20.66 9.62
C ASP A 105 3.67 19.70 9.17
N GLU A 106 3.41 18.40 9.15
CA GLU A 106 4.34 17.37 8.69
C GLU A 106 4.09 16.93 7.25
N THR A 107 2.98 17.35 6.64
CA THR A 107 2.56 16.89 5.31
C THR A 107 3.61 17.24 4.24
N ASP A 108 4.11 18.46 4.26
CA ASP A 108 5.12 18.89 3.28
C ASP A 108 6.41 18.09 3.42
N ALA A 109 6.86 17.84 4.66
CA ALA A 109 8.03 17.02 4.90
C ALA A 109 7.86 15.59 4.39
N LEU A 110 6.68 15.01 4.56
CA LEU A 110 6.39 13.68 4.05
C LEU A 110 6.38 13.66 2.52
N LEU A 111 5.75 14.64 1.89
CA LEU A 111 5.71 14.74 0.42
C LEU A 111 7.10 14.97 -0.17
N ASP A 112 7.97 15.65 0.56
CA ASP A 112 9.34 15.92 0.13
C ASP A 112 10.32 14.79 0.47
N SER A 113 9.90 13.80 1.26
CA SER A 113 10.78 12.71 1.72
C SER A 113 11.21 11.76 0.59
N ASP A 114 10.46 11.73 -0.50
CA ASP A 114 10.74 10.92 -1.67
C ASP A 114 10.05 11.56 -2.89
N LYS A 115 10.35 11.04 -4.07
CA LYS A 115 9.71 11.51 -5.30
C LYS A 115 8.50 10.64 -5.60
N PHE A 116 7.33 11.12 -5.22
CA PHE A 116 6.08 10.42 -5.48
C PHE A 116 5.45 10.84 -6.81
N ASP A 117 4.80 9.90 -7.46
CA ASP A 117 4.01 10.13 -8.65
C ASP A 117 2.56 10.46 -8.31
#